data_eeeabeef9481c9fdf8dc6671354fc991
#
_entry.id   eeeabeef9481c9fdf8dc6671354fc991
#
_cell.length_a   1.000
_cell.length_b   1.000
_cell.length_c   1.000
_cell.angle_alpha   90.00
_cell.angle_beta   90.00
_cell.angle_gamma   90.00
#
_symmetry.space_group_name_H-M   'P 1'
#
loop_
_entity.id
_entity.type
_entity.pdbx_description
1 polymer ?
#
loop_
_entity_poly.entity_id
_entity_poly.type
_entity_poly.pdbx_seq_one_letter_code
_entity_poly.pdbx_strand_id
1 'polypeptide(L)'
;MDKANSKTLTFPENREEEVNFQFKLLSAIGIIIIVSGHCYSEALPLLYNWFPAYTFNISLFVFISGYFYKPKHEDNALRYIFKRFTRLVVPAYLWNLFYGLLVYIFQQSDYTCFGEVTPYNLLIMPFFDGEALKINLGSWFVYPLFFVCAINVLLRKLLKLIKADNDYFLTALYLFFGMISVWLSINHQEINTGAMKLLLRVMFMLPLYQFGRLYRSRLEQRDNLNSVAYFAVIFAVQLVIIFFFTNLDYTPSSMKNFNNGFVLPFVMSVTGIAFWLRVTRILAPAVRDRRPVMLIADNTYNIMIHHMFGFFCVKSVFFLLSDMFGRFGDFNIGMYFGEFWFYYFPKNLTQFAVVYWIGAIAVSILMGKAASAACKAIKNRLMKKAVSE
;
A
#
# COMPACT_ATOMS: atom_id res chain seq x y z
N MET A 1 -43.28 -9.99 12.12
CA MET A 1 -42.88 -8.89 11.22
C MET A 1 -41.97 -7.96 12.02
N ASP A 2 -40.71 -8.35 12.22
CA ASP A 2 -39.76 -7.56 12.97
C ASP A 2 -38.95 -6.69 12.01
N LYS A 3 -39.12 -5.37 12.15
CA LYS A 3 -38.27 -4.39 11.52
C LYS A 3 -36.86 -4.53 12.13
N ALA A 4 -35.97 -5.21 11.44
CA ALA A 4 -34.55 -5.22 11.77
C ALA A 4 -34.02 -3.78 11.66
N ASN A 5 -33.98 -3.12 12.80
CA ASN A 5 -33.41 -1.80 13.01
C ASN A 5 -31.91 -1.85 12.63
N SER A 6 -31.57 -1.31 11.48
CA SER A 6 -30.17 -1.03 11.15
C SER A 6 -29.68 0.14 12.02
N LYS A 7 -29.41 -0.15 13.29
CA LYS A 7 -28.71 0.80 14.16
C LYS A 7 -27.34 1.08 13.52
N THR A 8 -27.21 2.21 12.90
CA THR A 8 -25.91 2.84 12.63
C THR A 8 -25.23 3.00 13.99
N LEU A 9 -24.21 2.19 14.24
CA LEU A 9 -23.41 2.25 15.45
C LEU A 9 -22.69 3.60 15.48
N THR A 10 -23.26 4.55 16.20
CA THR A 10 -22.58 5.78 16.59
C THR A 10 -21.73 5.44 17.81
N PHE A 11 -20.42 5.38 17.63
CA PHE A 11 -19.49 5.32 18.76
C PHE A 11 -19.48 6.67 19.50
N PRO A 12 -19.27 6.69 20.84
CA PRO A 12 -18.94 7.93 21.55
C PRO A 12 -17.78 8.62 20.84
N GLU A 13 -17.83 9.94 20.77
CA GLU A 13 -16.89 10.78 20.02
C GLU A 13 -15.41 10.46 20.37
N ASN A 14 -15.10 10.25 21.64
CA ASN A 14 -13.80 9.82 22.13
C ASN A 14 -13.34 8.47 21.54
N ARG A 15 -14.25 7.53 21.33
CA ARG A 15 -13.91 6.21 20.77
C ARG A 15 -13.67 6.27 19.27
N GLU A 16 -14.37 7.14 18.53
CA GLU A 16 -14.06 7.36 17.10
C GLU A 16 -12.67 7.97 16.91
N GLU A 17 -12.27 8.89 17.77
CA GLU A 17 -10.93 9.49 17.74
C GLU A 17 -9.83 8.47 18.08
N GLU A 18 -10.02 7.64 19.09
CA GLU A 18 -9.09 6.58 19.48
C GLU A 18 -8.90 5.56 18.36
N VAL A 19 -9.99 5.10 17.77
CA VAL A 19 -9.96 4.17 16.63
C VAL A 19 -9.30 4.82 15.42
N ASN A 20 -9.60 6.07 15.11
CA ASN A 20 -8.96 6.80 14.02
C ASN A 20 -7.44 6.90 14.23
N PHE A 21 -7.00 7.16 15.46
CA PHE A 21 -5.57 7.23 15.77
C PHE A 21 -4.90 5.85 15.68
N GLN A 22 -5.53 4.78 16.19
CA GLN A 22 -5.04 3.41 16.04
C GLN A 22 -4.78 3.05 14.57
N PHE A 23 -5.72 3.38 13.68
CA PHE A 23 -5.56 3.11 12.24
C PHE A 23 -4.55 4.04 11.56
N LYS A 24 -4.35 5.26 12.04
CA LYS A 24 -3.23 6.11 11.63
C LYS A 24 -1.89 5.49 12.00
N LEU A 25 -1.75 5.01 13.22
CA LEU A 25 -0.56 4.28 13.67
C LEU A 25 -0.33 3.01 12.84
N LEU A 26 -1.40 2.25 12.58
CA LEU A 26 -1.34 1.06 11.73
C LEU A 26 -0.86 1.39 10.31
N SER A 27 -1.34 2.49 9.73
CA SER A 27 -0.89 2.97 8.42
C SER A 27 0.57 3.43 8.45
N ALA A 28 1.02 4.10 9.52
CA ALA A 28 2.40 4.53 9.67
C ALA A 28 3.35 3.32 9.77
N ILE A 29 3.00 2.31 10.57
CA ILE A 29 3.78 1.07 10.67
C ILE A 29 3.78 0.33 9.33
N GLY A 30 2.61 0.19 8.70
CA GLY A 30 2.48 -0.51 7.42
C GLY A 30 3.34 0.11 6.32
N ILE A 31 3.40 1.45 6.21
CA ILE A 31 4.24 2.09 5.20
C ILE A 31 5.74 1.98 5.51
N ILE A 32 6.14 1.99 6.79
CA ILE A 32 7.53 1.73 7.18
C ILE A 32 7.93 0.30 6.79
N ILE A 33 7.05 -0.69 7.00
CA ILE A 33 7.27 -2.07 6.58
C ILE A 33 7.44 -2.17 5.06
N ILE A 34 6.63 -1.47 4.26
CA ILE A 34 6.78 -1.43 2.80
C ILE A 34 8.13 -0.83 2.42
N VAL A 35 8.49 0.32 2.97
CA VAL A 35 9.77 0.99 2.68
C VAL A 35 10.94 0.09 3.04
N SER A 36 10.95 -0.51 4.24
CA SER A 36 12.01 -1.43 4.65
C SER A 36 12.10 -2.67 3.75
N GLY A 37 10.97 -3.19 3.28
CA GLY A 37 10.93 -4.33 2.37
C GLY A 37 11.60 -4.07 1.01
N HIS A 38 11.53 -2.84 0.51
CA HIS A 38 12.18 -2.48 -0.76
C HIS A 38 13.68 -2.15 -0.64
N CYS A 39 14.21 -2.02 0.56
CA CYS A 39 15.63 -1.82 0.80
C CYS A 39 16.10 -2.66 1.98
N TYR A 40 16.71 -3.80 1.68
CA TYR A 40 17.28 -4.71 2.64
C TYR A 40 16.28 -5.22 3.72
N SER A 41 15.38 -6.07 3.27
CA SER A 41 14.33 -6.69 4.08
C SER A 41 14.84 -7.46 5.30
N GLU A 42 16.02 -8.07 5.22
CA GLU A 42 16.61 -8.89 6.27
C GLU A 42 17.05 -8.10 7.52
N ALA A 43 17.05 -6.75 7.45
CA ALA A 43 17.35 -5.91 8.62
C ALA A 43 16.30 -6.00 9.74
N LEU A 44 15.14 -6.61 9.49
CA LEU A 44 14.08 -6.83 10.48
C LEU A 44 13.71 -8.32 10.58
N PRO A 45 14.61 -9.19 11.14
CA PRO A 45 14.45 -10.66 11.13
C PRO A 45 13.12 -11.13 11.75
N LEU A 46 12.67 -10.48 12.83
CA LEU A 46 11.40 -10.82 13.49
C LEU A 46 10.21 -10.70 12.53
N LEU A 47 10.16 -9.64 11.71
CA LEU A 47 9.09 -9.40 10.77
C LEU A 47 9.14 -10.37 9.59
N TYR A 48 10.34 -10.75 9.17
CA TYR A 48 10.50 -11.62 7.99
C TYR A 48 10.42 -13.10 8.32
N ASN A 49 10.77 -13.52 9.52
CA ASN A 49 10.71 -14.94 9.90
C ASN A 49 9.33 -15.35 10.45
N TRP A 50 8.66 -14.50 11.23
CA TRP A 50 7.37 -14.82 11.84
C TRP A 50 6.19 -14.29 11.05
N PHE A 51 6.28 -13.05 10.59
CA PHE A 51 5.25 -12.38 9.78
C PHE A 51 5.90 -11.79 8.53
N PRO A 52 6.21 -12.62 7.51
CA PRO A 52 6.86 -12.13 6.30
C PRO A 52 6.10 -10.95 5.70
N ALA A 53 6.75 -9.80 5.61
CA ALA A 53 6.10 -8.52 5.30
C ALA A 53 5.34 -8.56 3.98
N TYR A 54 5.86 -9.22 2.98
CA TYR A 54 5.23 -9.36 1.66
C TYR A 54 3.96 -10.20 1.66
N THR A 55 3.65 -10.93 2.75
CA THR A 55 2.41 -11.69 2.85
C THR A 55 1.21 -10.85 3.26
N PHE A 56 1.42 -9.68 3.89
CA PHE A 56 0.33 -8.88 4.45
C PHE A 56 0.44 -7.37 4.24
N ASN A 57 1.61 -6.82 3.87
CA ASN A 57 1.84 -5.37 3.83
C ASN A 57 0.84 -4.61 2.94
N ILE A 58 0.60 -5.08 1.72
CA ILE A 58 -0.39 -4.53 0.80
C ILE A 58 -1.81 -4.79 1.30
N SER A 59 -2.06 -6.02 1.77
CA SER A 59 -3.35 -6.45 2.32
C SER A 59 -3.83 -5.55 3.46
N LEU A 60 -2.90 -5.07 4.28
CA LEU A 60 -3.18 -4.17 5.40
C LEU A 60 -3.78 -2.83 4.93
N PHE A 61 -3.27 -2.21 3.85
CA PHE A 61 -3.83 -0.97 3.33
C PHE A 61 -5.18 -1.17 2.65
N VAL A 62 -5.37 -2.31 1.99
CA VAL A 62 -6.67 -2.68 1.44
C VAL A 62 -7.69 -2.89 2.55
N PHE A 63 -7.32 -3.60 3.62
CA PHE A 63 -8.13 -3.80 4.82
C PHE A 63 -8.52 -2.46 5.48
N ILE A 64 -7.57 -1.53 5.68
CA ILE A 64 -7.83 -0.20 6.23
C ILE A 64 -8.84 0.54 5.35
N SER A 65 -8.71 0.47 4.02
CA SER A 65 -9.65 1.10 3.09
C SER A 65 -11.06 0.53 3.22
N GLY A 66 -11.20 -0.76 3.40
CA GLY A 66 -12.47 -1.45 3.65
C GLY A 66 -13.06 -1.12 5.02
N TYR A 67 -12.24 -1.02 6.05
CA TYR A 67 -12.66 -0.62 7.40
C TYR A 67 -13.33 0.76 7.42
N PHE A 68 -12.77 1.74 6.68
CA PHE A 68 -13.33 3.09 6.60
C PHE A 68 -14.46 3.26 5.57
N TYR A 69 -14.89 2.18 4.91
CA TYR A 69 -16.05 2.23 4.03
C TYR A 69 -17.34 2.50 4.82
N LYS A 70 -18.15 3.44 4.35
CA LYS A 70 -19.43 3.82 5.01
C LYS A 70 -20.60 3.49 4.07
N PRO A 71 -21.69 2.85 4.55
CA PRO A 71 -22.87 2.51 3.74
C PRO A 71 -23.49 3.70 2.99
N LYS A 72 -23.41 4.92 3.55
CA LYS A 72 -23.89 6.15 2.90
C LYS A 72 -23.22 6.45 1.54
N HIS A 73 -22.11 5.80 1.23
CA HIS A 73 -21.47 5.95 -0.08
C HIS A 73 -22.31 5.35 -1.21
N GLU A 74 -23.17 4.38 -0.90
CA GLU A 74 -24.02 3.68 -1.86
C GLU A 74 -25.18 4.59 -2.35
N ASP A 75 -25.61 5.54 -1.51
CA ASP A 75 -26.66 6.50 -1.89
C ASP A 75 -26.23 7.36 -3.07
N ASN A 76 -24.95 7.75 -3.12
CA ASN A 76 -24.35 8.54 -4.19
C ASN A 76 -23.08 7.87 -4.74
N ALA A 77 -23.21 6.63 -5.26
CA ALA A 77 -22.10 5.81 -5.70
C ALA A 77 -21.20 6.49 -6.74
N LEU A 78 -21.79 7.16 -7.75
CA LEU A 78 -21.02 7.87 -8.77
C LEU A 78 -20.17 9.01 -8.19
N ARG A 79 -20.74 9.79 -7.25
CA ARG A 79 -20.00 10.84 -6.55
C ARG A 79 -18.86 10.27 -5.70
N TYR A 80 -19.09 9.13 -5.07
CA TYR A 80 -18.04 8.43 -4.32
C TYR A 80 -16.91 7.96 -5.24
N ILE A 81 -17.24 7.32 -6.38
CA ILE A 81 -16.27 6.84 -7.38
C ILE A 81 -15.46 8.02 -7.93
N PHE A 82 -16.12 9.11 -8.34
CA PHE A 82 -15.46 10.31 -8.83
C PHE A 82 -14.50 10.90 -7.79
N LYS A 83 -14.93 10.98 -6.52
CA LYS A 83 -14.08 11.46 -5.43
C LYS A 83 -12.86 10.54 -5.18
N ARG A 84 -13.03 9.21 -5.32
CA ARG A 84 -11.91 8.27 -5.22
C ARG A 84 -10.96 8.41 -6.40
N PHE A 85 -11.49 8.54 -7.61
CA PHE A 85 -10.72 8.77 -8.82
C PHE A 85 -9.83 10.01 -8.69
N THR A 86 -10.43 11.16 -8.36
CA THR A 86 -9.70 12.43 -8.24
C THR A 86 -8.69 12.46 -7.10
N ARG A 87 -8.87 11.67 -6.05
CA ARG A 87 -7.98 11.63 -4.89
C ARG A 87 -6.88 10.58 -4.98
N LEU A 88 -7.10 9.50 -5.71
CA LEU A 88 -6.17 8.39 -5.82
C LEU A 88 -5.51 8.35 -7.20
N VAL A 89 -6.33 8.25 -8.26
CA VAL A 89 -5.83 7.99 -9.61
C VAL A 89 -5.19 9.21 -10.22
N VAL A 90 -5.87 10.36 -10.18
CA VAL A 90 -5.36 11.59 -10.80
C VAL A 90 -3.98 11.98 -10.26
N PRO A 91 -3.73 12.06 -8.93
CA PRO A 91 -2.40 12.39 -8.44
C PRO A 91 -1.34 11.33 -8.81
N ALA A 92 -1.66 10.03 -8.73
CA ALA A 92 -0.74 8.98 -9.12
C ALA A 92 -0.35 9.07 -10.60
N TYR A 93 -1.32 9.37 -11.46
CA TYR A 93 -1.09 9.56 -12.89
C TYR A 93 -0.24 10.79 -13.21
N LEU A 94 -0.51 11.93 -12.55
CA LEU A 94 0.32 13.13 -12.69
C LEU A 94 1.75 12.90 -12.24
N TRP A 95 1.95 12.15 -11.14
CA TRP A 95 3.29 11.75 -10.71
C TRP A 95 3.96 10.79 -11.69
N ASN A 96 3.20 9.90 -12.33
CA ASN A 96 3.76 9.06 -13.39
C ASN A 96 4.29 9.88 -14.57
N LEU A 97 3.56 10.92 -14.99
CA LEU A 97 4.01 11.83 -16.04
C LEU A 97 5.27 12.62 -15.60
N PHE A 98 5.30 13.10 -14.36
CA PHE A 98 6.47 13.78 -13.81
C PHE A 98 7.69 12.86 -13.78
N TYR A 99 7.55 11.64 -13.29
CA TYR A 99 8.64 10.67 -13.27
C TYR A 99 9.05 10.22 -14.66
N GLY A 100 8.11 10.13 -15.60
CA GLY A 100 8.43 9.86 -17.00
C GLY A 100 9.33 10.94 -17.59
N LEU A 101 9.03 12.22 -17.36
CA LEU A 101 9.90 13.32 -17.77
C LEU A 101 11.28 13.23 -17.10
N LEU A 102 11.33 12.92 -15.81
CA LEU A 102 12.58 12.77 -15.07
C LEU A 102 13.43 11.63 -15.62
N VAL A 103 12.81 10.46 -15.87
CA VAL A 103 13.49 9.29 -16.46
C VAL A 103 13.97 9.60 -17.87
N TYR A 104 13.18 10.32 -18.69
CA TYR A 104 13.61 10.76 -20.01
C TYR A 104 14.89 11.63 -19.95
N ILE A 105 14.96 12.55 -18.98
CA ILE A 105 16.16 13.37 -18.77
C ILE A 105 17.35 12.49 -18.34
N PHE A 106 17.14 11.55 -17.43
CA PHE A 106 18.19 10.63 -16.97
C PHE A 106 18.71 9.71 -18.08
N GLN A 107 17.86 9.32 -19.02
CA GLN A 107 18.25 8.52 -20.18
C GLN A 107 19.15 9.27 -21.18
N GLN A 108 19.19 10.61 -21.12
CA GLN A 108 20.19 11.38 -21.88
C GLN A 108 21.59 11.33 -21.24
N SER A 109 21.70 10.78 -20.05
CA SER A 109 22.93 10.43 -19.33
C SER A 109 23.04 8.90 -19.28
N ASP A 110 23.97 8.37 -18.54
CA ASP A 110 24.26 6.92 -18.52
C ASP A 110 23.27 6.07 -17.73
N TYR A 111 22.14 6.64 -17.25
CA TYR A 111 21.15 5.89 -16.47
C TYR A 111 20.26 5.03 -17.35
N THR A 112 20.37 3.72 -17.22
CA THR A 112 19.57 2.74 -17.98
C THR A 112 18.56 1.98 -17.10
N CYS A 113 18.64 2.16 -15.78
CA CYS A 113 17.97 1.29 -14.80
C CYS A 113 16.52 1.63 -14.49
N PHE A 114 15.97 2.77 -14.96
CA PHE A 114 14.65 3.26 -14.53
C PHE A 114 13.46 2.77 -15.35
N GLY A 115 13.69 2.04 -16.43
CA GLY A 115 12.68 1.61 -17.38
C GLY A 115 12.65 2.50 -18.63
N GLU A 116 11.84 2.13 -19.60
CA GLU A 116 11.78 2.79 -20.90
C GLU A 116 10.63 3.81 -20.95
N VAL A 117 10.92 5.01 -21.47
CA VAL A 117 9.93 6.08 -21.64
C VAL A 117 9.34 6.00 -23.06
N THR A 118 8.15 5.44 -23.17
CA THR A 118 7.36 5.40 -24.39
C THR A 118 5.98 6.02 -24.15
N PRO A 119 5.26 6.48 -25.17
CA PRO A 119 3.87 6.96 -24.99
C PRO A 119 2.97 5.91 -24.32
N TYR A 120 3.16 4.63 -24.63
CA TYR A 120 2.45 3.53 -24.02
C TYR A 120 2.76 3.41 -22.52
N ASN A 121 4.05 3.43 -22.14
CA ASN A 121 4.50 3.33 -20.75
C ASN A 121 4.08 4.52 -19.89
N LEU A 122 3.92 5.70 -20.50
CA LEU A 122 3.48 6.91 -19.80
C LEU A 122 1.97 7.01 -19.64
N LEU A 123 1.21 6.68 -20.70
CA LEU A 123 -0.20 7.01 -20.76
C LEU A 123 -1.12 5.82 -20.44
N ILE A 124 -0.71 4.60 -20.79
CA ILE A 124 -1.56 3.41 -20.75
C ILE A 124 -1.11 2.42 -19.67
N MET A 125 0.18 2.09 -19.63
CA MET A 125 0.73 1.12 -18.68
C MET A 125 0.45 1.42 -17.21
N PRO A 126 0.39 2.68 -16.73
CA PRO A 126 0.08 2.96 -15.33
C PRO A 126 -1.24 2.36 -14.87
N PHE A 127 -2.26 2.33 -15.74
CA PHE A 127 -3.58 1.80 -15.40
C PHE A 127 -3.59 0.27 -15.27
N PHE A 128 -2.74 -0.44 -16.01
CA PHE A 128 -2.77 -1.89 -16.12
C PHE A 128 -1.63 -2.56 -15.35
N ASP A 129 -0.41 -2.15 -15.59
CA ASP A 129 0.78 -2.77 -14.99
C ASP A 129 1.37 -1.91 -13.86
N GLY A 130 1.56 -0.61 -14.10
CA GLY A 130 2.08 0.34 -13.12
C GLY A 130 3.56 0.15 -12.77
N GLU A 131 4.26 -0.76 -13.45
CA GLU A 131 5.66 -1.13 -13.15
C GLU A 131 6.66 -0.65 -14.22
N ALA A 132 6.18 0.05 -15.26
CA ALA A 132 7.01 0.49 -16.38
C ALA A 132 8.15 1.43 -15.95
N LEU A 133 7.87 2.35 -15.04
CA LEU A 133 8.87 3.26 -14.46
C LEU A 133 9.22 2.80 -13.05
N LYS A 134 10.37 2.17 -12.88
CA LYS A 134 10.81 1.61 -11.58
C LYS A 134 10.89 2.66 -10.47
N ILE A 135 11.23 3.90 -10.81
CA ILE A 135 11.29 5.02 -9.87
C ILE A 135 9.92 5.41 -9.29
N ASN A 136 8.83 5.04 -9.98
CA ASN A 136 7.44 5.24 -9.56
C ASN A 136 6.74 3.92 -9.24
N LEU A 137 7.49 2.88 -8.94
CA LEU A 137 6.96 1.52 -8.75
C LEU A 137 5.79 1.47 -7.76
N GLY A 138 5.85 2.20 -6.65
CA GLY A 138 4.80 2.18 -5.62
C GLY A 138 3.41 2.62 -6.10
N SER A 139 3.30 3.30 -7.26
CA SER A 139 2.02 3.77 -7.80
C SER A 139 1.09 2.64 -8.29
N TRP A 140 1.64 1.45 -8.62
CA TRP A 140 0.85 0.32 -9.12
C TRP A 140 -0.35 -0.02 -8.25
N PHE A 141 -0.22 0.12 -6.93
CA PHE A 141 -1.24 -0.22 -5.93
C PHE A 141 -2.51 0.64 -6.02
N VAL A 142 -2.37 1.88 -6.47
CA VAL A 142 -3.46 2.87 -6.48
C VAL A 142 -4.59 2.46 -7.42
N TYR A 143 -4.25 1.95 -8.59
CA TYR A 143 -5.22 1.64 -9.65
C TYR A 143 -6.12 0.45 -9.26
N PRO A 144 -5.61 -0.72 -8.87
CA PRO A 144 -6.47 -1.81 -8.43
C PRO A 144 -7.27 -1.44 -7.17
N LEU A 145 -6.71 -0.68 -6.22
CA LEU A 145 -7.47 -0.22 -5.05
C LEU A 145 -8.66 0.68 -5.45
N PHE A 146 -8.49 1.56 -6.45
CA PHE A 146 -9.59 2.36 -6.97
C PHE A 146 -10.70 1.47 -7.54
N PHE A 147 -10.36 0.47 -8.34
CA PHE A 147 -11.36 -0.47 -8.90
C PHE A 147 -12.04 -1.30 -7.82
N VAL A 148 -11.32 -1.75 -6.79
CA VAL A 148 -11.92 -2.42 -5.62
C VAL A 148 -12.97 -1.53 -4.95
N CYS A 149 -12.65 -0.25 -4.71
CA CYS A 149 -13.60 0.69 -4.13
C CYS A 149 -14.83 0.91 -5.02
N ALA A 150 -14.64 1.01 -6.35
CA ALA A 150 -15.72 1.22 -7.32
C ALA A 150 -16.62 -0.02 -7.42
N ILE A 151 -16.03 -1.20 -7.58
CA ILE A 151 -16.78 -2.46 -7.66
C ILE A 151 -17.57 -2.71 -6.38
N ASN A 152 -16.93 -2.53 -5.20
CA ASN A 152 -17.62 -2.75 -3.93
C ASN A 152 -18.84 -1.84 -3.76
N VAL A 153 -18.74 -0.53 -4.06
CA VAL A 153 -19.87 0.38 -3.88
C VAL A 153 -21.00 0.10 -4.87
N LEU A 154 -20.67 -0.26 -6.12
CA LEU A 154 -21.67 -0.58 -7.15
C LEU A 154 -22.36 -1.91 -6.86
N LEU A 155 -21.59 -2.95 -6.49
CA LEU A 155 -22.15 -4.25 -6.16
C LEU A 155 -23.06 -4.19 -4.92
N ARG A 156 -22.63 -3.49 -3.86
CA ARG A 156 -23.48 -3.30 -2.68
C ARG A 156 -24.75 -2.53 -2.99
N LYS A 157 -24.67 -1.48 -3.82
CA LYS A 157 -25.86 -0.76 -4.27
C LYS A 157 -26.82 -1.68 -5.03
N LEU A 158 -26.30 -2.52 -5.93
CA LEU A 158 -27.11 -3.51 -6.67
C LEU A 158 -27.74 -4.54 -5.72
N LEU A 159 -26.96 -5.11 -4.80
CA LEU A 159 -27.45 -6.10 -3.84
C LEU A 159 -28.51 -5.53 -2.89
N LYS A 160 -28.42 -4.24 -2.54
CA LYS A 160 -29.47 -3.57 -1.79
C LYS A 160 -30.81 -3.50 -2.54
N LEU A 161 -30.76 -3.26 -3.85
CA LEU A 161 -31.99 -3.22 -4.68
C LEU A 161 -32.73 -4.55 -4.66
N ILE A 162 -32.00 -5.67 -4.61
CA ILE A 162 -32.57 -7.03 -4.52
C ILE A 162 -32.66 -7.55 -3.09
N LYS A 163 -32.41 -6.71 -2.07
CA LYS A 163 -32.43 -7.04 -0.64
C LYS A 163 -31.48 -8.18 -0.24
N ALA A 164 -30.39 -8.37 -0.96
CA ALA A 164 -29.37 -9.40 -0.76
C ALA A 164 -28.03 -8.86 -0.21
N ASP A 165 -27.96 -7.60 0.23
CA ASP A 165 -26.73 -7.00 0.81
C ASP A 165 -26.44 -7.61 2.19
N ASN A 166 -25.56 -8.61 2.21
CA ASN A 166 -25.12 -9.32 3.41
C ASN A 166 -23.59 -9.37 3.45
N ASP A 167 -23.00 -8.94 4.58
CA ASP A 167 -21.54 -8.90 4.74
C ASP A 167 -20.89 -10.30 4.65
N TYR A 168 -21.54 -11.36 5.15
CA TYR A 168 -21.03 -12.74 5.07
C TYR A 168 -21.09 -13.29 3.66
N PHE A 169 -22.21 -13.06 2.96
CA PHE A 169 -22.34 -13.44 1.54
C PHE A 169 -21.26 -12.78 0.68
N LEU A 170 -21.05 -11.47 0.84
CA LEU A 170 -20.01 -10.74 0.11
C LEU A 170 -18.61 -11.22 0.48
N THR A 171 -18.37 -11.60 1.74
CA THR A 171 -17.09 -12.16 2.15
C THR A 171 -16.83 -13.49 1.43
N ALA A 172 -17.80 -14.37 1.37
CA ALA A 172 -17.68 -15.65 0.65
C ALA A 172 -17.48 -15.44 -0.85
N LEU A 173 -18.27 -14.56 -1.46
CA LEU A 173 -18.18 -14.23 -2.88
C LEU A 173 -16.81 -13.63 -3.26
N TYR A 174 -16.33 -12.67 -2.48
CA TYR A 174 -15.04 -12.05 -2.74
C TYR A 174 -13.87 -13.00 -2.48
N LEU A 175 -13.96 -13.85 -1.44
CA LEU A 175 -12.98 -14.91 -1.22
C LEU A 175 -12.91 -15.88 -2.39
N PHE A 176 -14.05 -16.29 -2.93
CA PHE A 176 -14.11 -17.16 -4.09
C PHE A 176 -13.37 -16.52 -5.30
N PHE A 177 -13.65 -15.26 -5.62
CA PHE A 177 -12.93 -14.56 -6.68
C PHE A 177 -11.44 -14.36 -6.36
N GLY A 178 -11.12 -14.03 -5.13
CA GLY A 178 -9.73 -13.91 -4.68
C GLY A 178 -8.95 -15.22 -4.84
N MET A 179 -9.53 -16.35 -4.44
CA MET A 179 -8.92 -17.67 -4.62
C MET A 179 -8.76 -18.03 -6.10
N ILE A 180 -9.75 -17.72 -6.94
CA ILE A 180 -9.64 -17.90 -8.41
C ILE A 180 -8.48 -17.06 -8.95
N SER A 181 -8.32 -15.80 -8.52
CA SER A 181 -7.23 -14.95 -9.02
C SER A 181 -5.86 -15.52 -8.72
N VAL A 182 -5.67 -16.04 -7.50
CA VAL A 182 -4.41 -16.69 -7.10
C VAL A 182 -4.22 -18.00 -7.86
N TRP A 183 -5.25 -18.82 -7.99
CA TRP A 183 -5.19 -20.07 -8.75
C TRP A 183 -4.82 -19.84 -10.22
N LEU A 184 -5.44 -18.84 -10.88
CA LEU A 184 -5.08 -18.44 -12.24
C LEU A 184 -3.63 -17.97 -12.33
N SER A 185 -3.18 -17.18 -11.37
CA SER A 185 -1.79 -16.68 -11.33
C SER A 185 -0.75 -17.78 -11.14
N ILE A 186 -1.10 -18.89 -10.48
CA ILE A 186 -0.23 -20.03 -10.31
C ILE A 186 -0.16 -20.88 -11.59
N ASN A 187 -1.31 -21.17 -12.19
CA ASN A 187 -1.44 -22.16 -13.27
C ASN A 187 -1.36 -21.55 -14.68
N HIS A 188 -1.61 -20.23 -14.81
CA HIS A 188 -1.72 -19.54 -16.09
C HIS A 188 -0.94 -18.22 -16.06
N GLN A 189 0.38 -18.30 -15.86
CA GLN A 189 1.23 -17.09 -15.75
C GLN A 189 1.24 -16.24 -17.03
N GLU A 190 0.98 -16.84 -18.17
CA GLU A 190 0.89 -16.20 -19.48
C GLU A 190 -0.20 -15.13 -19.57
N ILE A 191 -1.32 -15.28 -18.82
CA ILE A 191 -2.40 -14.30 -18.80
C ILE A 191 -2.11 -13.10 -17.87
N ASN A 192 -1.04 -13.17 -17.08
CA ASN A 192 -0.71 -12.17 -16.06
C ASN A 192 -0.05 -10.93 -16.65
N THR A 193 -0.72 -10.32 -17.63
CA THR A 193 -0.28 -9.13 -18.36
C THR A 193 -1.43 -8.14 -18.58
N GLY A 194 -1.12 -6.87 -18.75
CA GLY A 194 -2.08 -5.83 -19.14
C GLY A 194 -3.36 -5.81 -18.29
N ALA A 195 -4.50 -5.75 -18.95
CA ALA A 195 -5.81 -5.66 -18.28
C ALA A 195 -6.14 -6.90 -17.41
N MET A 196 -5.65 -8.08 -17.80
CA MET A 196 -5.87 -9.29 -17.01
C MET A 196 -5.09 -9.23 -15.70
N LYS A 197 -3.84 -8.73 -15.69
CA LYS A 197 -3.08 -8.51 -14.46
C LYS A 197 -3.82 -7.56 -13.51
N LEU A 198 -4.38 -6.46 -14.03
CA LEU A 198 -5.20 -5.56 -13.23
C LEU A 198 -6.42 -6.27 -12.64
N LEU A 199 -7.14 -7.06 -13.44
CA LEU A 199 -8.30 -7.84 -12.97
C LEU A 199 -7.91 -8.82 -11.86
N LEU A 200 -6.81 -9.56 -12.02
CA LEU A 200 -6.31 -10.49 -11.01
C LEU A 200 -5.95 -9.78 -9.71
N ARG A 201 -5.29 -8.63 -9.77
CA ARG A 201 -4.99 -7.79 -8.60
C ARG A 201 -6.27 -7.31 -7.90
N VAL A 202 -7.27 -6.87 -8.65
CA VAL A 202 -8.57 -6.44 -8.11
C VAL A 202 -9.27 -7.61 -7.41
N MET A 203 -9.35 -8.77 -8.06
CA MET A 203 -9.95 -9.98 -7.50
C MET A 203 -9.23 -10.42 -6.22
N PHE A 204 -7.90 -10.35 -6.17
CA PHE A 204 -7.10 -10.64 -4.97
C PHE A 204 -7.40 -9.65 -3.83
N MET A 205 -7.57 -8.37 -4.13
CA MET A 205 -7.77 -7.32 -3.12
C MET A 205 -9.22 -7.25 -2.59
N LEU A 206 -10.22 -7.69 -3.35
CA LEU A 206 -11.63 -7.63 -2.93
C LEU A 206 -11.92 -8.29 -1.57
N PRO A 207 -11.47 -9.54 -1.28
CA PRO A 207 -11.68 -10.16 0.02
C PRO A 207 -10.99 -9.41 1.15
N LEU A 208 -9.80 -8.87 0.91
CA LEU A 208 -9.04 -8.11 1.90
C LEU A 208 -9.76 -6.81 2.29
N TYR A 209 -10.34 -6.12 1.30
CA TYR A 209 -11.21 -4.96 1.52
C TYR A 209 -12.45 -5.34 2.34
N GLN A 210 -13.09 -6.45 1.99
CA GLN A 210 -14.28 -6.93 2.69
C GLN A 210 -13.96 -7.37 4.12
N PHE A 211 -12.78 -7.94 4.39
CA PHE A 211 -12.36 -8.26 5.76
C PHE A 211 -12.29 -7.01 6.64
N GLY A 212 -11.80 -5.87 6.10
CA GLY A 212 -11.82 -4.61 6.82
C GLY A 212 -13.24 -4.15 7.16
N ARG A 213 -14.15 -4.24 6.20
CA ARG A 213 -15.57 -3.93 6.41
C ARG A 213 -16.22 -4.87 7.42
N LEU A 214 -16.00 -6.19 7.30
CA LEU A 214 -16.54 -7.20 8.20
C LEU A 214 -16.01 -7.01 9.63
N TYR A 215 -14.72 -6.70 9.78
CA TYR A 215 -14.13 -6.40 11.07
C TYR A 215 -14.87 -5.26 11.74
N ARG A 216 -15.02 -4.10 11.07
CA ARG A 216 -15.75 -2.94 11.61
C ARG A 216 -17.21 -3.25 11.95
N SER A 217 -17.91 -3.96 11.09
CA SER A 217 -19.37 -4.16 11.24
C SER A 217 -19.75 -5.27 12.22
N ARG A 218 -18.85 -6.24 12.46
CA ARG A 218 -19.22 -7.49 13.18
C ARG A 218 -18.20 -7.93 14.23
N LEU A 219 -16.90 -7.76 14.00
CA LEU A 219 -15.87 -8.38 14.81
C LEU A 219 -15.28 -7.43 15.86
N GLU A 220 -15.15 -6.15 15.56
CA GLU A 220 -14.50 -5.17 16.43
C GLU A 220 -15.11 -5.11 17.83
N GLN A 221 -16.43 -5.17 17.94
CA GLN A 221 -17.13 -5.18 19.22
C GLN A 221 -16.98 -6.48 20.01
N ARG A 222 -16.67 -7.57 19.31
CA ARG A 222 -16.47 -8.90 19.89
C ARG A 222 -15.00 -9.19 20.20
N ASP A 223 -14.10 -8.31 19.79
CA ASP A 223 -12.66 -8.43 20.00
C ASP A 223 -12.29 -8.02 21.45
N ASN A 224 -12.81 -8.77 22.42
CA ASN A 224 -12.58 -8.57 23.85
C ASN A 224 -11.56 -9.54 24.45
N LEU A 225 -10.87 -10.32 23.62
CA LEU A 225 -9.85 -11.25 24.08
C LEU A 225 -8.71 -10.52 24.78
N ASN A 226 -8.22 -11.09 25.87
CA ASN A 226 -6.99 -10.66 26.51
C ASN A 226 -5.86 -10.71 25.47
N SER A 227 -4.97 -9.69 25.49
CA SER A 227 -3.92 -9.56 24.48
C SER A 227 -2.92 -10.72 24.50
N VAL A 228 -2.65 -11.32 25.67
CA VAL A 228 -1.78 -12.51 25.78
C VAL A 228 -2.41 -13.70 25.07
N ALA A 229 -3.68 -14.01 25.35
CA ALA A 229 -4.39 -15.08 24.69
C ALA A 229 -4.52 -14.82 23.16
N TYR A 230 -4.76 -13.57 22.78
CA TYR A 230 -4.83 -13.16 21.38
C TYR A 230 -3.53 -13.45 20.64
N PHE A 231 -2.39 -12.99 21.19
CA PHE A 231 -1.08 -13.26 20.59
C PHE A 231 -0.74 -14.73 20.60
N ALA A 232 -1.07 -15.47 21.68
CA ALA A 232 -0.83 -16.90 21.76
C ALA A 232 -1.53 -17.65 20.60
N VAL A 233 -2.79 -17.30 20.31
CA VAL A 233 -3.53 -17.90 19.17
C VAL A 233 -2.87 -17.54 17.84
N ILE A 234 -2.52 -16.26 17.61
CA ILE A 234 -1.87 -15.83 16.37
C ILE A 234 -0.52 -16.52 16.17
N PHE A 235 0.31 -16.58 17.22
CA PHE A 235 1.61 -17.25 17.14
C PHE A 235 1.46 -18.76 16.96
N ALA A 236 0.47 -19.40 17.58
CA ALA A 236 0.20 -20.82 17.35
C ALA A 236 -0.18 -21.10 15.88
N VAL A 237 -1.08 -20.28 15.31
CA VAL A 237 -1.44 -20.38 13.87
C VAL A 237 -0.21 -20.16 13.00
N GLN A 238 0.61 -19.17 13.32
CA GLN A 238 1.80 -18.83 12.55
C GLN A 238 2.86 -19.93 12.63
N LEU A 239 3.06 -20.55 13.80
CA LEU A 239 3.95 -21.72 13.95
C LEU A 239 3.53 -22.88 13.07
N VAL A 240 2.21 -23.20 13.05
CA VAL A 240 1.67 -24.24 12.18
C VAL A 240 1.95 -23.91 10.71
N ILE A 241 1.73 -22.65 10.30
CA ILE A 241 1.99 -22.23 8.93
C ILE A 241 3.49 -22.38 8.58
N ILE A 242 4.37 -21.83 9.41
CA ILE A 242 5.84 -21.88 9.16
C ILE A 242 6.37 -23.32 9.18
N PHE A 243 5.78 -24.19 9.99
CA PHE A 243 6.16 -25.61 10.06
C PHE A 243 5.83 -26.37 8.77
N PHE A 244 4.64 -26.11 8.19
CA PHE A 244 4.18 -26.84 7.01
C PHE A 244 4.52 -26.17 5.66
N PHE A 245 4.79 -24.87 5.66
CA PHE A 245 4.97 -24.09 4.42
C PHE A 245 6.27 -23.29 4.45
N THR A 246 6.97 -23.32 3.34
CA THR A 246 8.20 -22.55 3.10
C THR A 246 7.97 -21.50 2.01
N ASN A 247 8.91 -20.58 1.81
CA ASN A 247 8.84 -19.53 0.77
C ASN A 247 7.55 -18.69 0.86
N LEU A 248 7.26 -18.21 2.05
CA LEU A 248 6.13 -17.32 2.34
C LEU A 248 6.43 -15.90 1.89
N ASP A 249 6.57 -15.72 0.58
CA ASP A 249 6.87 -14.42 -0.05
C ASP A 249 5.98 -14.25 -1.28
N TYR A 250 4.95 -13.42 -1.16
CA TYR A 250 4.00 -13.17 -2.23
C TYR A 250 4.27 -11.84 -2.90
N THR A 251 4.13 -11.79 -4.23
CA THR A 251 4.33 -10.56 -5.00
C THR A 251 3.03 -10.14 -5.69
N PRO A 252 2.08 -9.53 -4.96
CA PRO A 252 0.79 -9.10 -5.53
C PRO A 252 0.93 -8.06 -6.65
N SER A 253 2.03 -7.30 -6.69
CA SER A 253 2.29 -6.35 -7.76
C SER A 253 2.42 -7.03 -9.11
N SER A 254 3.09 -8.16 -9.18
CA SER A 254 3.25 -8.95 -10.39
C SER A 254 2.36 -10.19 -10.42
N MET A 255 1.52 -10.41 -9.40
CA MET A 255 0.69 -11.61 -9.22
C MET A 255 1.53 -12.91 -9.35
N LYS A 256 2.66 -12.95 -8.62
CA LYS A 256 3.63 -14.07 -8.66
C LYS A 256 3.95 -14.57 -7.26
N ASN A 257 4.71 -15.65 -7.19
CA ASN A 257 5.25 -16.25 -5.95
C ASN A 257 4.19 -16.81 -4.99
N PHE A 258 3.01 -17.18 -5.48
CA PHE A 258 1.97 -17.84 -4.67
C PHE A 258 2.26 -19.34 -4.54
N ASN A 259 3.45 -19.71 -4.07
CA ASN A 259 3.96 -21.08 -4.10
C ASN A 259 3.20 -22.08 -3.21
N ASN A 260 2.42 -21.57 -2.26
CA ASN A 260 1.76 -22.37 -1.24
C ASN A 260 0.23 -22.51 -1.47
N GLY A 261 -0.22 -22.41 -2.71
CA GLY A 261 -1.62 -22.56 -3.11
C GLY A 261 -2.44 -21.29 -2.93
N PHE A 262 -3.73 -21.38 -3.20
CA PHE A 262 -4.61 -20.23 -3.35
C PHE A 262 -5.32 -19.77 -2.07
N VAL A 263 -5.26 -20.54 -0.98
CA VAL A 263 -5.90 -20.22 0.31
C VAL A 263 -4.93 -19.48 1.23
N LEU A 264 -3.69 -19.96 1.31
CA LEU A 264 -2.72 -19.52 2.30
C LEU A 264 -2.39 -18.01 2.21
N PRO A 265 -2.36 -17.35 1.03
CA PRO A 265 -2.14 -15.90 0.96
C PRO A 265 -3.16 -15.08 1.75
N PHE A 266 -4.42 -15.52 1.81
CA PHE A 266 -5.47 -14.85 2.59
C PHE A 266 -5.33 -15.12 4.09
N VAL A 267 -4.97 -16.34 4.48
CA VAL A 267 -4.71 -16.68 5.88
C VAL A 267 -3.53 -15.86 6.41
N MET A 268 -2.42 -15.81 5.66
CA MET A 268 -1.24 -15.02 6.01
C MET A 268 -1.56 -13.52 6.09
N SER A 269 -2.35 -13.01 5.17
CA SER A 269 -2.80 -11.61 5.21
C SER A 269 -3.60 -11.32 6.47
N VAL A 270 -4.55 -12.21 6.84
CA VAL A 270 -5.38 -12.04 8.03
C VAL A 270 -4.54 -12.13 9.31
N THR A 271 -3.64 -13.11 9.44
CA THR A 271 -2.79 -13.26 10.64
C THR A 271 -1.84 -12.07 10.82
N GLY A 272 -1.20 -11.61 9.73
CA GLY A 272 -0.34 -10.43 9.77
C GLY A 272 -1.10 -9.15 10.12
N ILE A 273 -2.27 -8.92 9.53
CA ILE A 273 -3.14 -7.78 9.84
C ILE A 273 -3.60 -7.87 11.30
N ALA A 274 -4.05 -9.03 11.77
CA ALA A 274 -4.53 -9.22 13.13
C ALA A 274 -3.43 -8.95 14.16
N PHE A 275 -2.20 -9.42 13.90
CA PHE A 275 -1.05 -9.13 14.74
C PHE A 275 -0.81 -7.62 14.89
N TRP A 276 -0.67 -6.91 13.78
CA TRP A 276 -0.39 -5.48 13.82
C TRP A 276 -1.57 -4.64 14.32
N LEU A 277 -2.79 -5.08 14.07
CA LEU A 277 -3.99 -4.43 14.60
C LEU A 277 -4.01 -4.47 16.14
N ARG A 278 -3.62 -5.61 16.75
CA ARG A 278 -3.52 -5.72 18.20
C ARG A 278 -2.32 -4.95 18.75
N VAL A 279 -1.15 -4.99 18.09
CA VAL A 279 0.02 -4.18 18.46
C VAL A 279 -0.33 -2.70 18.48
N THR A 280 -0.97 -2.19 17.43
CA THR A 280 -1.35 -0.77 17.37
C THR A 280 -2.40 -0.40 18.40
N ARG A 281 -3.33 -1.29 18.73
CA ARG A 281 -4.31 -1.07 19.80
C ARG A 281 -3.63 -0.88 21.16
N ILE A 282 -2.57 -1.64 21.44
CA ILE A 282 -1.79 -1.54 22.70
C ILE A 282 -0.92 -0.27 22.70
N LEU A 283 -0.29 0.03 21.55
CA LEU A 283 0.65 1.15 21.47
C LEU A 283 -0.02 2.52 21.32
N ALA A 284 -1.23 2.57 20.73
CA ALA A 284 -1.89 3.83 20.43
C ALA A 284 -2.01 4.79 21.63
N PRO A 285 -2.37 4.35 22.86
CA PRO A 285 -2.45 5.27 24.01
C PRO A 285 -1.08 5.87 24.38
N ALA A 286 0.01 5.10 24.25
CA ALA A 286 1.35 5.53 24.62
C ALA A 286 2.00 6.51 23.63
N VAL A 287 1.60 6.43 22.35
CA VAL A 287 2.16 7.26 21.26
C VAL A 287 1.19 8.28 20.71
N ARG A 288 0.05 8.48 21.36
CA ARG A 288 -0.97 9.45 20.96
C ARG A 288 -0.33 10.84 20.85
N ASP A 289 -0.66 11.53 19.77
CA ASP A 289 -0.19 12.90 19.48
C ASP A 289 1.33 13.06 19.26
N ARG A 290 2.07 11.96 19.13
CA ARG A 290 3.50 12.04 18.79
C ARG A 290 3.66 12.52 17.34
N ARG A 291 4.27 13.71 17.18
CA ARG A 291 4.46 14.37 15.86
C ARG A 291 5.06 13.47 14.78
N PRO A 292 6.08 12.63 15.04
CA PRO A 292 6.63 11.75 13.99
C PRO A 292 5.63 10.74 13.47
N VAL A 293 4.81 10.14 14.36
CA VAL A 293 3.78 9.16 13.98
C VAL A 293 2.74 9.81 13.09
N MET A 294 2.23 10.97 13.49
CA MET A 294 1.25 11.73 12.71
C MET A 294 1.82 12.17 11.36
N LEU A 295 3.09 12.61 11.34
CA LEU A 295 3.74 13.03 10.11
C LEU A 295 3.83 11.89 9.08
N ILE A 296 4.18 10.67 9.50
CA ILE A 296 4.25 9.52 8.62
C ILE A 296 2.84 9.09 8.19
N ALA A 297 1.90 8.99 9.16
CA ALA A 297 0.53 8.55 8.89
C ALA A 297 -0.20 9.46 7.89
N ASP A 298 -0.07 10.76 8.06
CA ASP A 298 -0.74 11.74 7.19
C ASP A 298 -0.07 11.84 5.79
N ASN A 299 1.16 11.31 5.63
CA ASN A 299 1.89 11.29 4.37
C ASN A 299 2.03 9.88 3.76
N THR A 300 1.29 8.89 4.24
CA THR A 300 1.37 7.49 3.75
C THR A 300 1.26 7.39 2.24
N TYR A 301 0.34 8.12 1.61
CA TYR A 301 0.19 8.17 0.15
C TYR A 301 1.45 8.72 -0.54
N ASN A 302 2.01 9.83 -0.06
CA ASN A 302 3.23 10.41 -0.62
C ASN A 302 4.42 9.46 -0.46
N ILE A 303 4.54 8.81 0.70
CA ILE A 303 5.61 7.84 0.95
C ILE A 303 5.47 6.66 0.00
N MET A 304 4.25 6.15 -0.21
CA MET A 304 4.01 5.06 -1.15
C MET A 304 4.44 5.42 -2.59
N ILE A 305 4.13 6.62 -3.06
CA ILE A 305 4.48 7.06 -4.43
C ILE A 305 5.97 7.35 -4.59
N HIS A 306 6.62 7.93 -3.58
CA HIS A 306 7.94 8.58 -3.76
C HIS A 306 9.10 7.84 -3.11
N HIS A 307 8.90 6.78 -2.31
CA HIS A 307 9.99 6.13 -1.58
C HIS A 307 11.09 5.55 -2.49
N MET A 308 10.73 5.08 -3.70
CA MET A 308 11.72 4.58 -4.66
C MET A 308 12.63 5.72 -5.17
N PHE A 309 12.05 6.90 -5.45
CA PHE A 309 12.83 8.10 -5.73
C PHE A 309 13.67 8.54 -4.53
N GLY A 310 13.12 8.40 -3.32
CA GLY A 310 13.86 8.69 -2.10
C GLY A 310 15.09 7.79 -1.92
N PHE A 311 15.00 6.51 -2.23
CA PHE A 311 16.16 5.61 -2.25
C PHE A 311 17.20 6.06 -3.30
N PHE A 312 16.73 6.45 -4.48
CA PHE A 312 17.63 6.99 -5.51
C PHE A 312 18.36 8.25 -5.01
N CYS A 313 17.67 9.17 -4.34
CA CYS A 313 18.31 10.35 -3.75
C CYS A 313 19.40 9.99 -2.74
N VAL A 314 19.14 9.01 -1.86
CA VAL A 314 20.13 8.58 -0.86
C VAL A 314 21.36 7.96 -1.52
N LYS A 315 21.17 7.02 -2.47
CA LYS A 315 22.32 6.44 -3.19
C LYS A 315 23.09 7.47 -4.01
N SER A 316 22.42 8.51 -4.53
CA SER A 316 23.07 9.60 -5.23
C SER A 316 23.93 10.46 -4.31
N VAL A 317 23.55 10.62 -3.03
CA VAL A 317 24.43 11.27 -2.03
C VAL A 317 25.70 10.45 -1.83
N PHE A 318 25.63 9.12 -1.72
CA PHE A 318 26.83 8.28 -1.62
C PHE A 318 27.69 8.36 -2.89
N PHE A 319 27.08 8.39 -4.08
CA PHE A 319 27.76 8.59 -5.35
C PHE A 319 28.55 9.91 -5.35
N LEU A 320 27.90 11.04 -5.03
CA LEU A 320 28.54 12.35 -4.98
C LEU A 320 29.70 12.40 -3.96
N LEU A 321 29.53 11.79 -2.78
CA LEU A 321 30.58 11.72 -1.79
C LEU A 321 31.76 10.84 -2.23
N SER A 322 31.50 9.80 -3.03
CA SER A 322 32.55 8.97 -3.62
C SER A 322 33.30 9.72 -4.71
N ASP A 323 32.57 10.31 -5.65
CA ASP A 323 33.12 10.95 -6.85
C ASP A 323 33.86 12.27 -6.52
N MET A 324 33.22 13.17 -5.74
CA MET A 324 33.80 14.50 -5.46
C MET A 324 34.84 14.52 -4.35
N PHE A 325 34.75 13.61 -3.37
CA PHE A 325 35.59 13.66 -2.16
C PHE A 325 36.48 12.44 -1.99
N GLY A 326 36.47 11.49 -2.94
CA GLY A 326 37.22 10.23 -2.84
C GLY A 326 36.85 9.38 -1.61
N ARG A 327 35.66 9.62 -1.02
CA ARG A 327 35.14 8.81 0.07
C ARG A 327 34.44 7.59 -0.52
N PHE A 328 34.40 6.49 0.25
CA PHE A 328 33.74 5.26 -0.22
C PHE A 328 34.31 4.71 -1.53
N GLY A 329 35.64 4.45 -1.53
CA GLY A 329 36.36 3.95 -2.72
C GLY A 329 35.90 2.57 -3.24
N ASP A 330 35.05 1.87 -2.49
CA ASP A 330 34.37 0.63 -2.85
C ASP A 330 32.99 0.86 -3.50
N PHE A 331 32.58 2.11 -3.74
CA PHE A 331 31.31 2.43 -4.43
C PHE A 331 31.36 2.02 -5.89
N ASN A 332 30.41 1.17 -6.30
CA ASN A 332 30.36 0.67 -7.67
C ASN A 332 29.54 1.60 -8.57
N ILE A 333 30.25 2.45 -9.35
CA ILE A 333 29.66 3.43 -10.26
C ILE A 333 28.85 2.76 -11.37
N GLY A 334 29.34 1.63 -11.94
CA GLY A 334 28.63 0.91 -12.99
C GLY A 334 27.29 0.38 -12.53
N MET A 335 27.21 -0.19 -11.31
CA MET A 335 25.96 -0.63 -10.73
C MET A 335 25.03 0.53 -10.37
N TYR A 336 25.57 1.69 -9.98
CA TYR A 336 24.77 2.87 -9.67
C TYR A 336 23.96 3.35 -10.90
N PHE A 337 24.54 3.33 -12.08
CA PHE A 337 23.88 3.74 -13.33
C PHE A 337 23.04 2.61 -13.94
N GLY A 338 23.49 1.35 -13.85
CA GLY A 338 22.89 0.21 -14.54
C GLY A 338 21.85 -0.57 -13.73
N GLU A 339 21.95 -0.59 -12.39
CA GLU A 339 21.12 -1.44 -11.54
C GLU A 339 20.19 -0.65 -10.62
N PHE A 340 18.90 -0.77 -10.86
CA PHE A 340 17.89 -0.06 -10.05
C PHE A 340 17.94 -0.46 -8.57
N TRP A 341 18.05 -1.75 -8.28
CA TRP A 341 18.06 -2.33 -6.94
C TRP A 341 19.43 -2.31 -6.27
N PHE A 342 20.42 -1.63 -6.86
CA PHE A 342 21.70 -1.41 -6.20
C PHE A 342 21.55 -0.45 -5.03
N TYR A 343 21.93 -0.91 -3.86
CA TYR A 343 22.05 -0.11 -2.62
C TYR A 343 23.49 -0.23 -2.11
N TYR A 344 24.12 0.89 -1.90
CA TYR A 344 25.47 0.93 -1.37
C TYR A 344 25.44 0.93 0.15
N PHE A 345 26.12 -0.01 0.77
CA PHE A 345 26.30 -0.08 2.21
C PHE A 345 27.81 0.07 2.53
N PRO A 346 28.27 1.23 3.08
CA PRO A 346 29.67 1.43 3.40
C PRO A 346 30.24 0.29 4.22
N LYS A 347 31.39 -0.27 3.82
CA LYS A 347 32.03 -1.44 4.44
C LYS A 347 31.12 -2.66 4.57
N ASN A 348 30.13 -2.80 3.69
CA ASN A 348 29.12 -3.87 3.74
C ASN A 348 28.30 -3.89 5.06
N LEU A 349 28.20 -2.75 5.75
CA LEU A 349 27.42 -2.63 6.99
C LEU A 349 25.94 -2.42 6.67
N THR A 350 25.15 -3.48 6.80
CA THR A 350 23.72 -3.52 6.51
C THR A 350 22.88 -2.56 7.37
N GLN A 351 23.41 -2.10 8.49
CA GLN A 351 22.82 -1.05 9.35
C GLN A 351 22.58 0.26 8.59
N PHE A 352 23.32 0.52 7.50
CA PHE A 352 23.07 1.68 6.63
C PHE A 352 21.73 1.62 5.88
N ALA A 353 21.04 0.48 5.85
CA ALA A 353 19.66 0.40 5.39
C ALA A 353 18.73 1.41 6.09
N VAL A 354 18.96 1.67 7.37
CA VAL A 354 18.19 2.68 8.14
C VAL A 354 18.33 4.08 7.55
N VAL A 355 19.50 4.44 7.00
CA VAL A 355 19.73 5.72 6.34
C VAL A 355 18.86 5.82 5.09
N TYR A 356 18.76 4.73 4.30
CA TYR A 356 17.88 4.66 3.15
C TYR A 356 16.41 4.79 3.56
N TRP A 357 15.96 4.11 4.62
CA TRP A 357 14.56 4.17 5.06
C TRP A 357 14.18 5.59 5.51
N ILE A 358 15.00 6.20 6.38
CA ILE A 358 14.75 7.56 6.86
C ILE A 358 14.81 8.56 5.70
N GLY A 359 15.82 8.46 4.84
CA GLY A 359 15.99 9.34 3.69
C GLY A 359 14.84 9.21 2.70
N ALA A 360 14.40 7.99 2.38
CA ALA A 360 13.27 7.75 1.50
C ALA A 360 11.96 8.34 2.06
N ILE A 361 11.68 8.14 3.35
CA ILE A 361 10.51 8.71 4.01
C ILE A 361 10.58 10.25 3.99
N ALA A 362 11.74 10.83 4.34
CA ALA A 362 11.93 12.27 4.39
C ALA A 362 11.74 12.91 3.01
N VAL A 363 12.40 12.39 1.97
CA VAL A 363 12.26 12.86 0.58
C VAL A 363 10.81 12.75 0.12
N SER A 364 10.13 11.65 0.41
CA SER A 364 8.73 11.44 0.03
C SER A 364 7.80 12.50 0.66
N ILE A 365 7.99 12.81 1.93
CA ILE A 365 7.22 13.83 2.63
C ILE A 365 7.51 15.22 2.05
N LEU A 366 8.77 15.53 1.74
CA LEU A 366 9.15 16.79 1.11
C LEU A 366 8.52 16.95 -0.28
N MET A 367 8.55 15.92 -1.11
CA MET A 367 7.90 15.90 -2.42
C MET A 367 6.39 16.18 -2.31
N GLY A 368 5.70 15.51 -1.40
CA GLY A 368 4.28 15.73 -1.16
C GLY A 368 3.95 17.15 -0.67
N LYS A 369 4.78 17.71 0.21
CA LYS A 369 4.64 19.10 0.69
C LYS A 369 4.91 20.10 -0.43
N ALA A 370 5.95 19.90 -1.23
CA ALA A 370 6.26 20.76 -2.37
C ALA A 370 5.12 20.79 -3.39
N ALA A 371 4.58 19.64 -3.76
CA ALA A 371 3.41 19.55 -4.64
C ALA A 371 2.19 20.28 -4.08
N SER A 372 1.89 20.08 -2.79
CA SER A 372 0.77 20.77 -2.13
C SER A 372 0.95 22.28 -2.12
N ALA A 373 2.15 22.77 -1.88
CA ALA A 373 2.48 24.20 -1.91
C ALA A 373 2.34 24.77 -3.33
N ALA A 374 2.84 24.07 -4.36
CA ALA A 374 2.70 24.45 -5.76
C ALA A 374 1.22 24.52 -6.19
N CYS A 375 0.42 23.50 -5.86
CA CYS A 375 -1.02 23.51 -6.15
C CYS A 375 -1.75 24.70 -5.48
N LYS A 376 -1.41 25.00 -4.23
CA LYS A 376 -1.98 26.16 -3.51
C LYS A 376 -1.57 27.49 -4.17
N ALA A 377 -0.32 27.64 -4.58
CA ALA A 377 0.16 28.84 -5.26
C ALA A 377 -0.55 29.07 -6.61
N ILE A 378 -0.71 28.01 -7.42
CA ILE A 378 -1.44 28.04 -8.69
C ILE A 378 -2.89 28.46 -8.46
N LYS A 379 -3.57 27.80 -7.51
CA LYS A 379 -4.97 28.13 -7.18
C LYS A 379 -5.14 29.59 -6.76
N ASN A 380 -4.24 30.12 -5.93
CA ASN A 380 -4.29 31.50 -5.47
C ASN A 380 -4.07 32.49 -6.64
N ARG A 381 -3.18 32.16 -7.60
CA ARG A 381 -2.97 32.99 -8.80
C ARG A 381 -4.20 33.03 -9.71
N LEU A 382 -4.84 31.86 -9.93
CA LEU A 382 -6.05 31.77 -10.74
C LEU A 382 -7.22 32.53 -10.11
N MET A 383 -7.40 32.43 -8.78
CA MET A 383 -8.44 33.20 -8.08
C MET A 383 -8.19 34.71 -8.15
N LYS A 384 -6.95 35.17 -8.03
CA LYS A 384 -6.63 36.61 -8.16
C LYS A 384 -6.93 37.11 -9.56
N LYS A 385 -6.64 36.30 -10.60
CA LYS A 385 -6.93 36.67 -11.99
C LYS A 385 -8.43 36.79 -12.25
N ALA A 386 -9.23 35.82 -11.73
CA ALA A 386 -10.69 35.80 -11.86
C ALA A 386 -11.40 36.95 -11.09
N VAL A 387 -10.73 37.59 -10.15
CA VAL A 387 -11.28 38.76 -9.41
C VAL A 387 -10.86 40.09 -10.10
N SER A 388 -9.84 40.05 -10.92
CA SER A 388 -9.33 41.25 -11.67
C SER A 388 -9.94 41.41 -13.07
N GLU A 389 -10.60 40.38 -13.58
CA GLU A 389 -11.47 40.36 -14.79
C GLU A 389 -12.95 40.57 -14.39
#